data_7e6d420ecae00e434de1ad10f675391e
#
_entry.id   7e6d420ecae00e434de1ad10f675391e
#
_cell.length_a   1.000
_cell.length_b   1.000
_cell.length_c   1.000
_cell.angle_alpha   90.00
_cell.angle_beta   90.00
_cell.angle_gamma   90.00
#
_symmetry.space_group_name_H-M   'P 1'
#
loop_
_entity.id
_entity.type
_entity.pdbx_description
1 polymer ?
#
loop_
_entity_poly.entity_id
_entity_poly.type
_entity_poly.pdbx_seq_one_letter_code
_entity_poly.pdbx_strand_id
1 'polypeptide(L)'
;EISLKDIAINFAYASIVVTISRLIAEALGNLIPTGNIMLNICNTFLGSQYIWITTISIIVSMAFEKQIEGISGYNEIGTYLIYLFFFVIGVPASIPMIITNAPLLFVFTLIIALTNMIFCFVFGKLLKFNLEDIVLASNANIGGPTTAVAMAISKGWTKLIGPIMLIGTLGYVIGTYFGIIVGGLLGA
;
A
#
# COMPACT_ATOMS: atom_id res chain seq x y z
N GLU A 1 -23.62 16.96 -7.85
CA GLU A 1 -22.52 17.71 -8.53
C GLU A 1 -21.40 18.00 -7.55
N ILE A 2 -20.16 17.81 -7.97
CA ILE A 2 -18.99 18.10 -7.13
C ILE A 2 -18.73 19.61 -7.18
N SER A 3 -18.74 20.27 -6.03
CA SER A 3 -18.47 21.70 -5.94
C SER A 3 -16.98 21.98 -5.72
N LEU A 4 -16.53 23.20 -6.01
CA LEU A 4 -15.16 23.63 -5.72
C LEU A 4 -14.84 23.51 -4.22
N LYS A 5 -15.84 23.72 -3.36
CA LYS A 5 -15.74 23.55 -1.92
C LYS A 5 -15.43 22.09 -1.55
N ASP A 6 -16.12 21.14 -2.17
CA ASP A 6 -15.88 19.71 -1.93
C ASP A 6 -14.46 19.30 -2.33
N ILE A 7 -13.99 19.79 -3.48
CA ILE A 7 -12.60 19.57 -3.93
C ILE A 7 -11.61 20.11 -2.90
N ALA A 8 -11.80 21.36 -2.46
CA ALA A 8 -10.91 21.99 -1.49
C ALA A 8 -10.89 21.24 -0.14
N ILE A 9 -12.05 20.76 0.34
CA ILE A 9 -12.16 19.99 1.58
C ILE A 9 -11.43 18.65 1.44
N ASN A 10 -11.60 17.93 0.33
CA ASN A 10 -10.92 16.65 0.09
C ASN A 10 -9.39 16.81 0.09
N PHE A 11 -8.87 17.83 -0.59
CA PHE A 11 -7.43 18.11 -0.60
C PHE A 11 -6.90 18.57 0.77
N ALA A 12 -7.64 19.44 1.46
CA ALA A 12 -7.28 19.88 2.81
C ALA A 12 -7.24 18.71 3.78
N TYR A 13 -8.27 17.84 3.77
CA TYR A 13 -8.33 16.63 4.58
C TYR A 13 -7.12 15.73 4.33
N ALA A 14 -6.86 15.38 3.08
CA ALA A 14 -5.73 14.53 2.73
C ALA A 14 -4.39 15.13 3.18
N SER A 15 -4.18 16.44 2.97
CA SER A 15 -2.96 17.15 3.37
C SER A 15 -2.77 17.16 4.88
N ILE A 16 -3.84 17.40 5.64
CA ILE A 16 -3.81 17.41 7.11
C ILE A 16 -3.48 16.00 7.64
N VAL A 17 -4.17 14.97 7.15
CA VAL A 17 -3.94 13.58 7.57
C VAL A 17 -2.49 13.16 7.26
N VAL A 18 -1.98 13.43 6.06
CA VAL A 18 -0.60 13.10 5.69
C VAL A 18 0.41 13.84 6.57
N THR A 19 0.19 15.13 6.82
CA THR A 19 1.10 15.94 7.65
C THR A 19 1.15 15.45 9.09
N ILE A 20 -0.01 15.21 9.70
CA ILE A 20 -0.09 14.70 11.08
C ILE A 20 0.55 13.29 11.15
N SER A 21 0.25 12.42 10.19
CA SER A 21 0.81 11.07 10.13
C SER A 21 2.32 11.07 10.02
N ARG A 22 2.87 11.96 9.21
CA ARG A 22 4.31 12.14 9.06
C ARG A 22 4.96 12.61 10.37
N LEU A 23 4.40 13.64 11.02
CA LEU A 23 4.91 14.14 12.29
C LEU A 23 4.91 13.07 13.39
N ILE A 24 3.85 12.28 13.49
CA ILE A 24 3.77 11.17 14.45
C ILE A 24 4.81 10.10 14.12
N ALA A 25 4.92 9.70 12.85
CA ALA A 25 5.87 8.68 12.41
C ALA A 25 7.34 9.12 12.68
N GLU A 26 7.69 10.36 12.36
CA GLU A 26 9.02 10.93 12.63
C GLU A 26 9.31 11.00 14.15
N ALA A 27 8.33 11.46 14.94
CA ALA A 27 8.48 11.53 16.40
C ALA A 27 8.70 10.14 17.02
N LEU A 28 7.90 9.15 16.65
CA LEU A 28 8.01 7.79 17.16
C LEU A 28 9.25 7.06 16.63
N GLY A 29 9.59 7.24 15.36
CA GLY A 29 10.81 6.70 14.78
C GLY A 29 12.08 7.20 15.48
N ASN A 30 12.10 8.46 15.93
CA ASN A 30 13.22 9.05 16.68
C ASN A 30 13.22 8.64 18.17
N LEU A 31 12.04 8.39 18.76
CA LEU A 31 11.91 8.01 20.17
C LEU A 31 12.24 6.54 20.44
N ILE A 32 11.98 5.67 19.49
CA ILE A 32 12.21 4.22 19.66
C ILE A 32 13.63 3.88 19.27
N PRO A 33 14.50 3.47 20.24
CA PRO A 33 15.87 3.13 19.95
C PRO A 33 15.97 1.88 19.08
N THR A 34 16.94 1.88 18.17
CA THR A 34 17.31 0.73 17.37
C THR A 34 18.44 -0.04 18.09
N GLY A 35 18.29 -1.32 18.29
CA GLY A 35 19.31 -2.12 18.98
C GLY A 35 18.96 -3.60 19.11
N ASN A 36 17.67 -3.91 19.30
CA ASN A 36 17.17 -5.28 19.35
C ASN A 36 16.17 -5.51 18.24
N ILE A 37 16.03 -6.76 17.78
CA ILE A 37 15.09 -7.16 16.74
C ILE A 37 13.67 -6.64 17.05
N MET A 38 13.21 -6.79 18.29
CA MET A 38 11.87 -6.33 18.72
C MET A 38 11.74 -4.80 18.63
N LEU A 39 12.74 -4.05 19.08
CA LEU A 39 12.76 -2.58 19.00
C LEU A 39 12.82 -2.09 17.56
N ASN A 40 13.58 -2.77 16.70
CA ASN A 40 13.62 -2.47 15.26
C ASN A 40 12.26 -2.72 14.60
N ILE A 41 11.56 -3.80 14.98
CA ILE A 41 10.20 -4.07 14.53
C ILE A 41 9.26 -2.93 14.94
N CYS A 42 9.27 -2.58 16.20
CA CYS A 42 8.45 -1.48 16.71
C CYS A 42 8.78 -0.14 16.03
N ASN A 43 10.08 0.17 15.86
CA ASN A 43 10.52 1.39 15.18
C ASN A 43 10.05 1.43 13.72
N THR A 44 10.25 0.35 12.96
CA THR A 44 9.82 0.26 11.56
C THR A 44 8.30 0.36 11.43
N PHE A 45 7.56 -0.28 12.35
CA PHE A 45 6.09 -0.24 12.34
C PHE A 45 5.58 1.14 12.72
N LEU A 46 5.95 1.67 13.89
CA LEU A 46 5.45 2.95 14.39
C LEU A 46 6.08 4.17 13.70
N GLY A 47 7.29 4.02 13.13
CA GLY A 47 7.92 5.02 12.27
C GLY A 47 7.38 5.07 10.84
N SER A 48 6.47 4.14 10.46
CA SER A 48 5.86 4.15 9.13
C SER A 48 4.70 5.15 9.04
N GLN A 49 4.85 6.20 8.24
CA GLN A 49 3.77 7.18 8.00
C GLN A 49 2.50 6.54 7.43
N TYR A 50 2.61 5.45 6.67
CA TYR A 50 1.46 4.78 6.05
C TYR A 50 0.50 4.16 7.08
N ILE A 51 1.04 3.63 8.17
CA ILE A 51 0.23 3.12 9.28
C ILE A 51 -0.59 4.23 9.90
N TRP A 52 0.02 5.39 10.13
CA TRP A 52 -0.65 6.54 10.72
C TRP A 52 -1.67 7.17 9.77
N ILE A 53 -1.37 7.26 8.46
CA ILE A 53 -2.34 7.69 7.46
C ILE A 53 -3.58 6.81 7.53
N THR A 54 -3.40 5.49 7.52
CA THR A 54 -4.52 4.53 7.56
C THR A 54 -5.28 4.63 8.88
N THR A 55 -4.57 4.63 10.01
CA THR A 55 -5.18 4.68 11.34
C THR A 55 -5.97 5.97 11.56
N ILE A 56 -5.37 7.13 11.25
CA ILE A 56 -6.04 8.43 11.40
C ILE A 56 -7.24 8.52 10.48
N SER A 57 -7.11 8.07 9.21
CA SER A 57 -8.24 8.07 8.27
C SER A 57 -9.40 7.21 8.76
N ILE A 58 -9.14 6.03 9.33
CA ILE A 58 -10.18 5.17 9.91
C ILE A 58 -10.84 5.86 11.10
N ILE A 59 -10.04 6.39 12.04
CA ILE A 59 -10.57 7.06 13.24
C ILE A 59 -11.44 8.26 12.84
N VAL A 60 -10.97 9.09 11.92
CA VAL A 60 -11.71 10.27 11.45
C VAL A 60 -12.97 9.86 10.70
N SER A 61 -12.90 8.83 9.85
CA SER A 61 -14.08 8.32 9.15
C SER A 61 -15.15 7.79 10.09
N MET A 62 -14.76 7.10 11.17
CA MET A 62 -15.70 6.62 12.18
C MET A 62 -16.25 7.74 13.06
N ALA A 63 -15.41 8.71 13.47
CA ALA A 63 -15.80 9.80 14.36
C ALA A 63 -16.68 10.85 13.66
N PHE A 64 -16.45 11.07 12.35
CA PHE A 64 -17.11 12.10 11.56
C PHE A 64 -17.87 11.54 10.34
N GLU A 65 -18.43 10.34 10.47
CA GLU A 65 -19.13 9.63 9.40
C GLU A 65 -20.16 10.53 8.67
N LYS A 66 -21.06 11.15 9.43
CA LYS A 66 -22.13 12.02 8.87
C LYS A 66 -21.59 13.25 8.12
N GLN A 67 -20.47 13.82 8.58
CA GLN A 67 -19.85 14.97 7.94
C GLN A 67 -19.12 14.56 6.64
N ILE A 68 -18.48 13.39 6.65
CA ILE A 68 -17.76 12.86 5.50
C ILE A 68 -18.72 12.40 4.41
N GLU A 69 -19.84 11.76 4.76
CA GLU A 69 -20.89 11.38 3.80
C GLU A 69 -21.47 12.60 3.05
N GLY A 70 -21.43 13.78 3.69
CA GLY A 70 -21.86 15.04 3.07
C GLY A 70 -20.88 15.65 2.08
N ILE A 71 -19.63 15.13 1.99
CA ILE A 71 -18.60 15.64 1.08
C ILE A 71 -18.66 14.85 -0.22
N SER A 72 -18.93 15.54 -1.33
CA SER A 72 -18.98 14.89 -2.64
C SER A 72 -17.57 14.78 -3.26
N GLY A 73 -17.39 13.79 -4.16
CA GLY A 73 -16.21 13.68 -5.02
C GLY A 73 -14.97 13.05 -4.39
N TYR A 74 -15.02 12.55 -3.17
CA TYR A 74 -13.84 11.90 -2.55
C TYR A 74 -13.38 10.66 -3.34
N ASN A 75 -14.29 9.90 -3.89
CA ASN A 75 -14.00 8.69 -4.65
C ASN A 75 -13.43 9.03 -6.04
N GLU A 76 -14.01 9.99 -6.72
CA GLU A 76 -13.58 10.47 -8.05
C GLU A 76 -12.19 11.12 -7.98
N ILE A 77 -11.97 11.99 -7.00
CA ILE A 77 -10.67 12.65 -6.77
C ILE A 77 -9.61 11.61 -6.39
N GLY A 78 -9.93 10.70 -5.47
CA GLY A 78 -9.02 9.62 -5.06
C GLY A 78 -8.63 8.73 -6.23
N THR A 79 -9.60 8.32 -7.05
CA THR A 79 -9.36 7.51 -8.25
C THR A 79 -8.50 8.26 -9.27
N TYR A 80 -8.78 9.54 -9.52
CA TYR A 80 -7.96 10.37 -10.40
C TYR A 80 -6.51 10.47 -9.92
N LEU A 81 -6.29 10.71 -8.63
CA LEU A 81 -4.95 10.79 -8.06
C LEU A 81 -4.18 9.47 -8.15
N ILE A 82 -4.86 8.32 -8.00
CA ILE A 82 -4.26 7.00 -8.19
C ILE A 82 -3.84 6.80 -9.66
N TYR A 83 -4.66 7.17 -10.62
CA TYR A 83 -4.27 7.09 -12.04
C TYR A 83 -3.10 8.01 -12.37
N LEU A 84 -3.09 9.21 -11.82
CA LEU A 84 -1.98 10.15 -11.98
C LEU A 84 -0.68 9.59 -11.37
N PHE A 85 -0.76 8.95 -10.21
CA PHE A 85 0.36 8.26 -9.57
C PHE A 85 0.93 7.15 -10.46
N PHE A 86 0.08 6.31 -11.06
CA PHE A 86 0.54 5.27 -11.99
C PHE A 86 1.16 5.85 -13.25
N PHE A 87 0.62 6.92 -13.78
CA PHE A 87 1.21 7.61 -14.92
C PHE A 87 2.63 8.09 -14.58
N VAL A 88 2.80 8.78 -13.45
CA VAL A 88 4.10 9.31 -13.01
C VAL A 88 5.12 8.20 -12.78
N ILE A 89 4.72 7.07 -12.19
CA ILE A 89 5.63 5.92 -12.01
C ILE A 89 5.95 5.25 -13.35
N GLY A 90 4.99 5.19 -14.27
CA GLY A 90 5.17 4.53 -15.57
C GLY A 90 6.05 5.30 -16.54
N VAL A 91 6.05 6.64 -16.49
CA VAL A 91 6.80 7.48 -17.44
C VAL A 91 8.30 7.17 -17.50
N PRO A 92 9.05 7.02 -16.38
CA PRO A 92 10.46 6.69 -16.43
C PRO A 92 10.75 5.22 -16.74
N ALA A 93 9.73 4.36 -16.79
CA ALA A 93 9.91 2.93 -17.03
C ALA A 93 10.20 2.66 -18.51
N SER A 94 11.48 2.41 -18.83
CA SER A 94 11.92 2.02 -20.16
C SER A 94 12.21 0.52 -20.20
N ILE A 95 11.33 -0.27 -20.80
CA ILE A 95 11.51 -1.71 -20.95
C ILE A 95 12.81 -2.06 -21.68
N PRO A 96 13.16 -1.40 -22.82
CA PRO A 96 14.42 -1.66 -23.48
C PRO A 96 15.63 -1.39 -22.59
N MET A 97 15.61 -0.31 -21.81
CA MET A 97 16.70 0.06 -20.92
C MET A 97 16.87 -0.96 -19.75
N ILE A 98 15.79 -1.50 -19.24
CA ILE A 98 15.82 -2.55 -18.22
C ILE A 98 16.44 -3.83 -18.79
N ILE A 99 16.02 -4.25 -19.96
CA ILE A 99 16.52 -5.48 -20.62
C ILE A 99 17.99 -5.36 -20.98
N THR A 100 18.45 -4.18 -21.42
CA THR A 100 19.84 -3.99 -21.84
C THR A 100 20.79 -3.77 -20.68
N ASN A 101 20.39 -2.99 -19.67
CA ASN A 101 21.26 -2.58 -18.57
C ASN A 101 21.19 -3.49 -17.35
N ALA A 102 20.07 -4.20 -17.16
CA ALA A 102 19.85 -5.05 -16.00
C ALA A 102 19.06 -6.34 -16.30
N PRO A 103 19.50 -7.17 -17.26
CA PRO A 103 18.74 -8.34 -17.70
C PRO A 103 18.55 -9.36 -16.55
N LEU A 104 19.53 -9.52 -15.67
CA LEU A 104 19.45 -10.44 -14.53
C LEU A 104 18.41 -9.98 -13.51
N LEU A 105 18.31 -8.65 -13.25
CA LEU A 105 17.27 -8.12 -12.36
C LEU A 105 15.88 -8.30 -12.97
N PHE A 106 15.74 -8.16 -14.28
CA PHE A 106 14.48 -8.42 -14.97
C PHE A 106 14.04 -9.88 -14.80
N VAL A 107 14.94 -10.83 -15.04
CA VAL A 107 14.64 -12.27 -14.85
C VAL A 107 14.33 -12.58 -13.40
N PHE A 108 15.08 -12.01 -12.46
CA PHE A 108 14.85 -12.20 -11.03
C PHE A 108 13.47 -11.70 -10.59
N THR A 109 13.08 -10.49 -10.99
CA THR A 109 11.76 -9.94 -10.68
C THR A 109 10.63 -10.72 -11.33
N LEU A 110 10.85 -11.22 -12.57
CA LEU A 110 9.88 -12.08 -13.25
C LEU A 110 9.66 -13.40 -12.49
N ILE A 111 10.73 -14.03 -12.02
CA ILE A 111 10.63 -15.26 -11.22
C ILE A 111 9.87 -14.99 -9.93
N ILE A 112 10.16 -13.89 -9.22
CA ILE A 112 9.44 -13.53 -8.00
C ILE A 112 7.94 -13.34 -8.28
N ALA A 113 7.60 -12.58 -9.32
CA ALA A 113 6.21 -12.30 -9.69
C ALA A 113 5.45 -13.58 -10.07
N LEU A 114 6.03 -14.44 -10.91
CA LEU A 114 5.41 -15.70 -11.29
C LEU A 114 5.25 -16.65 -10.10
N THR A 115 6.27 -16.76 -9.27
CA THR A 115 6.20 -17.59 -8.04
C THR A 115 5.09 -17.10 -7.13
N ASN A 116 5.02 -15.79 -6.85
CA ASN A 116 3.94 -15.21 -6.05
C ASN A 116 2.56 -15.52 -6.65
N MET A 117 2.38 -15.31 -7.96
CA MET A 117 1.12 -15.63 -8.64
C MET A 117 0.73 -17.08 -8.46
N ILE A 118 1.65 -18.03 -8.75
CA ILE A 118 1.39 -19.46 -8.62
C ILE A 118 0.99 -19.82 -7.19
N PHE A 119 1.74 -19.35 -6.19
CA PHE A 119 1.42 -19.59 -4.79
C PHE A 119 0.06 -19.01 -4.40
N CYS A 120 -0.21 -17.75 -4.71
CA CYS A 120 -1.50 -17.12 -4.37
C CYS A 120 -2.68 -17.85 -5.01
N PHE A 121 -2.59 -18.22 -6.29
CA PHE A 121 -3.68 -18.90 -6.99
C PHE A 121 -3.87 -20.35 -6.52
N VAL A 122 -2.78 -21.08 -6.33
CA VAL A 122 -2.87 -22.49 -5.87
C VAL A 122 -3.42 -22.54 -4.44
N PHE A 123 -2.79 -21.84 -3.50
CA PHE A 123 -3.22 -21.87 -2.09
C PHE A 123 -4.56 -21.16 -1.89
N GLY A 124 -4.81 -20.06 -2.58
CA GLY A 124 -6.09 -19.38 -2.52
C GLY A 124 -7.25 -20.26 -2.97
N LYS A 125 -7.05 -21.03 -4.05
CA LYS A 125 -8.03 -22.02 -4.52
C LYS A 125 -8.19 -23.17 -3.54
N LEU A 126 -7.11 -23.71 -2.99
CA LEU A 126 -7.14 -24.79 -2.01
C LEU A 126 -7.88 -24.38 -0.73
N LEU A 127 -7.68 -23.14 -0.28
CA LEU A 127 -8.31 -22.57 0.90
C LEU A 127 -9.71 -22.00 0.61
N LYS A 128 -10.19 -22.10 -0.64
CA LYS A 128 -11.52 -21.66 -1.09
C LYS A 128 -11.78 -20.16 -0.90
N PHE A 129 -10.75 -19.33 -1.04
CA PHE A 129 -10.92 -17.87 -1.11
C PHE A 129 -11.60 -17.46 -2.41
N ASN A 130 -12.28 -16.31 -2.40
CA ASN A 130 -12.85 -15.73 -3.60
C ASN A 130 -11.76 -15.28 -4.58
N LEU A 131 -12.09 -15.24 -5.86
CA LEU A 131 -11.11 -14.87 -6.89
C LEU A 131 -10.60 -13.44 -6.69
N GLU A 132 -11.48 -12.53 -6.28
CA GLU A 132 -11.14 -11.14 -5.99
C GLU A 132 -10.07 -11.04 -4.91
N ASP A 133 -10.22 -11.78 -3.81
CA ASP A 133 -9.28 -11.79 -2.70
C ASP A 133 -7.91 -12.32 -3.14
N ILE A 134 -7.89 -13.42 -3.92
CA ILE A 134 -6.66 -14.02 -4.44
C ILE A 134 -5.91 -13.07 -5.36
N VAL A 135 -6.63 -12.45 -6.31
CA VAL A 135 -6.04 -11.52 -7.28
C VAL A 135 -5.49 -10.29 -6.59
N LEU A 136 -6.23 -9.73 -5.63
CA LEU A 136 -5.81 -8.54 -4.89
C LEU A 136 -4.64 -8.84 -3.94
N ALA A 137 -4.64 -10.01 -3.29
CA ALA A 137 -3.50 -10.44 -2.47
C ALA A 137 -2.23 -10.61 -3.30
N SER A 138 -2.33 -11.26 -4.48
CA SER A 138 -1.20 -11.40 -5.40
C SER A 138 -0.69 -10.05 -5.88
N ASN A 139 -1.60 -9.14 -6.26
CA ASN A 139 -1.23 -7.79 -6.69
C ASN A 139 -0.57 -6.98 -5.55
N ALA A 140 -1.11 -7.06 -4.34
CA ALA A 140 -0.54 -6.36 -3.18
C ALA A 140 0.89 -6.81 -2.86
N ASN A 141 1.19 -8.09 -3.06
CA ASN A 141 2.55 -8.63 -2.84
C ASN A 141 3.54 -8.22 -3.94
N ILE A 142 3.09 -7.98 -5.17
CA ILE A 142 3.96 -7.62 -6.31
C ILE A 142 4.11 -6.09 -6.40
N GLY A 143 2.98 -5.38 -6.42
CA GLY A 143 2.93 -3.95 -6.68
C GLY A 143 2.64 -3.09 -5.45
N GLY A 144 2.34 -3.73 -4.33
CA GLY A 144 1.99 -3.08 -3.07
C GLY A 144 0.49 -2.76 -2.91
N PRO A 145 0.10 -2.28 -1.71
CA PRO A 145 -1.30 -2.00 -1.39
C PRO A 145 -1.95 -1.01 -2.34
N THR A 146 -1.20 0.01 -2.78
CA THR A 146 -1.72 1.06 -3.67
C THR A 146 -2.14 0.53 -5.04
N THR A 147 -1.36 -0.40 -5.61
CA THR A 147 -1.70 -1.03 -6.89
C THR A 147 -2.90 -1.95 -6.77
N ALA A 148 -3.00 -2.68 -5.66
CA ALA A 148 -4.14 -3.53 -5.38
C ALA A 148 -5.43 -2.73 -5.15
N VAL A 149 -5.35 -1.58 -4.45
CA VAL A 149 -6.48 -0.65 -4.29
C VAL A 149 -6.94 -0.11 -5.64
N ALA A 150 -6.02 0.31 -6.49
CA ALA A 150 -6.39 0.79 -7.83
C ALA A 150 -7.07 -0.29 -8.67
N MET A 151 -6.61 -1.54 -8.58
CA MET A 151 -7.28 -2.67 -9.21
C MET A 151 -8.68 -2.89 -8.62
N ALA A 152 -8.83 -2.84 -7.30
CA ALA A 152 -10.13 -2.99 -6.64
C ALA A 152 -11.11 -1.91 -7.10
N ILE A 153 -10.68 -0.66 -7.18
CA ILE A 153 -11.49 0.46 -7.69
C ILE A 153 -11.90 0.22 -9.14
N SER A 154 -10.94 -0.13 -10.01
CA SER A 154 -11.20 -0.35 -11.44
C SER A 154 -12.16 -1.51 -11.70
N LYS A 155 -12.25 -2.47 -10.79
CA LYS A 155 -13.14 -3.64 -10.86
C LYS A 155 -14.43 -3.45 -10.07
N GLY A 156 -14.62 -2.34 -9.38
CA GLY A 156 -15.80 -2.10 -8.53
C GLY A 156 -15.80 -2.88 -7.21
N TRP A 157 -14.68 -3.44 -6.79
CA TRP A 157 -14.54 -4.21 -5.53
C TRP A 157 -14.27 -3.29 -4.33
N THR A 158 -15.07 -2.24 -4.20
CA THR A 158 -14.88 -1.15 -3.24
C THR A 158 -14.83 -1.59 -1.78
N LYS A 159 -15.55 -2.67 -1.42
CA LYS A 159 -15.57 -3.24 -0.07
C LYS A 159 -14.20 -3.79 0.37
N LEU A 160 -13.32 -4.10 -0.57
CA LEU A 160 -12.00 -4.69 -0.30
C LEU A 160 -10.90 -3.62 -0.13
N ILE A 161 -11.19 -2.34 -0.40
CA ILE A 161 -10.20 -1.25 -0.33
C ILE A 161 -9.60 -1.13 1.07
N GLY A 162 -10.44 -1.04 2.10
CA GLY A 162 -9.99 -0.94 3.49
C GLY A 162 -9.13 -2.14 3.94
N PRO A 163 -9.63 -3.38 3.80
CA PRO A 163 -8.85 -4.58 4.09
C PRO A 163 -7.50 -4.64 3.35
N ILE A 164 -7.46 -4.29 2.06
CA ILE A 164 -6.21 -4.30 1.27
C ILE A 164 -5.19 -3.31 1.84
N MET A 165 -5.61 -2.10 2.18
CA MET A 165 -4.71 -1.10 2.75
C MET A 165 -4.13 -1.56 4.07
N LEU A 166 -4.93 -2.11 4.97
CA LEU A 166 -4.48 -2.60 6.28
C LEU A 166 -3.54 -3.79 6.14
N ILE A 167 -3.97 -4.83 5.41
CA ILE A 167 -3.19 -6.07 5.25
C ILE A 167 -1.93 -5.81 4.44
N GLY A 168 -2.01 -4.99 3.40
CA GLY A 168 -0.86 -4.66 2.57
C GLY A 168 0.20 -3.85 3.33
N THR A 169 -0.22 -2.92 4.20
CA THR A 169 0.71 -2.17 5.06
C THR A 169 1.39 -3.09 6.08
N LEU A 170 0.62 -3.99 6.72
CA LEU A 170 1.18 -5.04 7.57
C LEU A 170 2.17 -5.93 6.80
N GLY A 171 1.84 -6.26 5.54
CA GLY A 171 2.69 -7.06 4.66
C GLY A 171 4.06 -6.41 4.42
N TYR A 172 4.15 -5.10 4.28
CA TYR A 172 5.43 -4.40 4.17
C TYR A 172 6.30 -4.57 5.43
N VAL A 173 5.68 -4.43 6.61
CA VAL A 173 6.40 -4.62 7.88
C VAL A 173 6.91 -6.06 8.01
N ILE A 174 6.00 -7.03 7.91
CA ILE A 174 6.31 -8.44 8.05
C ILE A 174 7.31 -8.91 6.97
N GLY A 175 7.10 -8.51 5.72
CA GLY A 175 7.93 -8.85 4.58
C GLY A 175 9.38 -8.38 4.74
N THR A 176 9.60 -7.19 5.29
CA THR A 176 10.95 -6.67 5.57
C THR A 176 11.70 -7.58 6.54
N TYR A 177 11.05 -8.03 7.62
CA TYR A 177 11.70 -8.91 8.60
C TYR A 177 11.95 -10.31 8.06
N PHE A 178 10.99 -10.88 7.34
CA PHE A 178 11.22 -12.16 6.65
C PHE A 178 12.37 -12.04 5.64
N GLY A 179 12.44 -10.93 4.90
CA GLY A 179 13.54 -10.66 3.97
C GLY A 179 14.89 -10.61 4.67
N ILE A 180 15.00 -9.92 5.79
CA ILE A 180 16.24 -9.84 6.59
C ILE A 180 16.64 -11.22 7.14
N ILE A 181 15.69 -11.97 7.69
CA ILE A 181 15.95 -13.31 8.24
C ILE A 181 16.43 -14.27 7.14
N VAL A 182 15.71 -14.31 6.02
CA VAL A 182 16.06 -15.20 4.90
C VAL A 182 17.39 -14.76 4.26
N GLY A 183 17.62 -13.46 4.06
CA GLY A 183 18.89 -12.93 3.56
C GLY A 183 20.05 -13.31 4.47
N GLY A 184 19.91 -13.14 5.77
CA GLY A 184 20.92 -13.55 6.76
C GLY A 184 21.19 -15.05 6.77
N LEU A 185 20.17 -15.89 6.57
CA LEU A 185 20.34 -17.36 6.45
C LEU A 185 21.05 -17.77 5.15
N LEU A 186 20.88 -17.00 4.08
CA LEU A 186 21.53 -17.24 2.78
C LEU A 186 22.91 -16.62 2.67
N GLY A 187 23.39 -15.90 3.71
CA GLY A 187 24.71 -15.28 3.74
C GLY A 187 24.82 -13.98 2.95
N ALA A 188 23.68 -13.28 2.77
CA ALA A 188 23.63 -11.98 2.10
C ALA A 188 23.78 -10.82 3.10
#